data_7b18bd221a5c188fd98eabb95c91aae5
#
_entry.id   7b18bd221a5c188fd98eabb95c91aae5
#
_cell.length_a   1.000
_cell.length_b   1.000
_cell.length_c   1.000
_cell.angle_alpha   90.00
_cell.angle_beta   90.00
_cell.angle_gamma   90.00
#
_symmetry.space_group_name_H-M   'P 1'
#
loop_
_entity.id
_entity.type
_entity.pdbx_description
1 polymer ?
#
loop_
_entity_poly.entity_id
_entity_poly.type
_entity_poly.pdbx_seq_one_letter_code
_entity_poly.pdbx_strand_id
1 'polypeptide(L)'
;TYGTLNKKKNNAILVCHALSGNHHVAGRYSKKDKYPGWWDNLVGPGKPLDTNKFFVIGVNNLGGSDGSTGPKSMNPKTKKVWGSSFPIITVQDWVTSQNELITYLGINKLAAVLGGSLGGMQALQWSIQYPEKIANSIIIAAAHNLTAQNIAFNEVARQSILTDPDFNNGNFYETKKLPKRGLRIARMLGHITYLSNDVMGSKFGRKKINKNKNRQYSFNTEFEI
;
A
#
# COMPACT_ATOMS: atom_id res chain seq x y z
N THR A 1 -1.32 -6.65 14.59
CA THR A 1 -0.31 -7.71 14.81
C THR A 1 -0.98 -9.08 14.76
N TYR A 2 -0.22 -10.11 14.43
CA TYR A 2 -0.66 -11.49 14.29
C TYR A 2 0.33 -12.41 14.98
N GLY A 3 -0.15 -13.43 15.71
CA GLY A 3 0.67 -14.32 16.53
C GLY A 3 1.12 -13.70 17.84
N THR A 4 2.06 -14.35 18.53
CA THR A 4 2.51 -13.97 19.87
C THR A 4 4.00 -13.63 19.87
N LEU A 5 4.34 -12.47 20.43
CA LEU A 5 5.74 -12.07 20.64
C LEU A 5 6.31 -12.94 21.78
N ASN A 6 7.40 -13.67 21.50
CA ASN A 6 8.03 -14.52 22.50
C ASN A 6 8.77 -13.70 23.56
N LYS A 7 9.12 -14.36 24.68
CA LYS A 7 9.82 -13.71 25.81
C LYS A 7 11.16 -13.08 25.41
N LYS A 8 11.87 -13.70 24.46
CA LYS A 8 13.15 -13.19 23.93
C LYS A 8 12.98 -12.05 22.92
N LYS A 9 11.74 -11.78 22.49
CA LYS A 9 11.39 -10.75 21.49
C LYS A 9 12.20 -10.84 20.17
N ASN A 10 12.53 -12.06 19.74
CA ASN A 10 13.36 -12.32 18.56
C ASN A 10 12.62 -13.02 17.42
N ASN A 11 11.30 -13.19 17.53
CA ASN A 11 10.44 -13.80 16.52
C ASN A 11 9.55 -12.78 15.77
N ALA A 12 9.84 -11.49 15.88
CA ALA A 12 9.05 -10.45 15.26
C ALA A 12 9.42 -10.29 13.78
N ILE A 13 8.42 -10.21 12.91
CA ILE A 13 8.55 -9.95 11.48
C ILE A 13 7.74 -8.72 11.12
N LEU A 14 8.37 -7.75 10.48
CA LEU A 14 7.71 -6.56 9.96
C LEU A 14 7.31 -6.77 8.51
N VAL A 15 6.03 -6.56 8.20
CA VAL A 15 5.47 -6.63 6.85
C VAL A 15 5.16 -5.23 6.35
N CYS A 16 5.85 -4.81 5.29
CA CYS A 16 5.69 -3.52 4.66
C CYS A 16 4.74 -3.62 3.46
N HIS A 17 3.68 -2.83 3.46
CA HIS A 17 2.70 -2.85 2.38
C HIS A 17 3.14 -2.04 1.14
N ALA A 18 2.57 -2.40 -0.01
CA ALA A 18 2.77 -1.68 -1.28
C ALA A 18 1.92 -0.39 -1.34
N LEU A 19 2.00 0.35 -2.47
CA LEU A 19 1.37 1.67 -2.67
C LEU A 19 -0.12 1.71 -2.27
N SER A 20 -0.90 0.71 -2.64
CA SER A 20 -2.34 0.64 -2.36
C SER A 20 -2.70 -0.26 -1.17
N GLY A 21 -1.71 -0.70 -0.41
CA GLY A 21 -1.91 -1.54 0.77
C GLY A 21 -2.15 -0.74 2.04
N ASN A 22 -2.31 -1.46 3.13
CA ASN A 22 -2.48 -0.92 4.47
C ASN A 22 -1.99 -1.95 5.52
N HIS A 23 -2.22 -1.67 6.79
CA HIS A 23 -1.84 -2.52 7.91
C HIS A 23 -2.63 -3.84 8.02
N HIS A 24 -3.73 -4.00 7.27
CA HIS A 24 -4.56 -5.23 7.31
C HIS A 24 -3.92 -6.32 6.44
N VAL A 25 -2.93 -7.00 7.00
CA VAL A 25 -2.13 -7.99 6.27
C VAL A 25 -2.87 -9.32 6.13
N ALA A 26 -3.55 -9.80 7.18
CA ALA A 26 -4.19 -11.11 7.19
C ALA A 26 -5.47 -11.15 8.03
N GLY A 27 -6.25 -12.20 7.85
CA GLY A 27 -7.47 -12.46 8.59
C GLY A 27 -8.59 -11.47 8.28
N ARG A 28 -9.64 -11.53 9.09
CA ARG A 28 -10.76 -10.59 9.09
C ARG A 28 -10.89 -10.00 10.48
N TYR A 29 -11.03 -8.69 10.60
CA TYR A 29 -11.27 -8.03 11.89
C TYR A 29 -12.70 -8.23 12.39
N SER A 30 -13.63 -8.41 11.45
CA SER A 30 -15.02 -8.68 11.74
C SER A 30 -15.67 -9.61 10.70
N LYS A 31 -16.84 -10.19 11.05
CA LYS A 31 -17.66 -10.95 10.10
C LYS A 31 -18.22 -10.09 8.95
N LYS A 32 -18.18 -8.76 9.10
CA LYS A 32 -18.67 -7.81 8.09
C LYS A 32 -17.60 -7.48 7.03
N ASP A 33 -16.35 -7.86 7.26
CA ASP A 33 -15.28 -7.59 6.30
C ASP A 33 -15.53 -8.39 5.04
N LYS A 34 -15.62 -7.69 3.90
CA LYS A 34 -15.86 -8.31 2.60
C LYS A 34 -14.72 -9.22 2.19
N TYR A 35 -13.49 -8.81 2.49
CA TYR A 35 -12.27 -9.54 2.15
C TYR A 35 -11.38 -9.69 3.37
N PRO A 36 -10.56 -10.76 3.45
CA PRO A 36 -9.48 -10.85 4.42
C PRO A 36 -8.37 -9.85 4.10
N GLY A 37 -7.37 -9.78 4.97
CA GLY A 37 -6.16 -9.00 4.72
C GLY A 37 -5.48 -9.37 3.40
N TRP A 38 -4.74 -8.43 2.82
CA TRP A 38 -4.20 -8.52 1.45
C TRP A 38 -3.14 -9.63 1.26
N TRP A 39 -2.55 -10.15 2.32
CA TRP A 39 -1.63 -11.29 2.31
C TRP A 39 -2.13 -12.47 3.17
N ASP A 40 -3.41 -12.63 3.26
CA ASP A 40 -4.02 -13.72 4.04
C ASP A 40 -3.54 -15.11 3.61
N ASN A 41 -3.21 -15.31 2.35
CA ASN A 41 -2.63 -16.55 1.84
C ASN A 41 -1.20 -16.81 2.36
N LEU A 42 -0.47 -15.79 2.78
CA LEU A 42 0.91 -15.89 3.26
C LEU A 42 1.00 -15.94 4.79
N VAL A 43 0.15 -15.19 5.49
CA VAL A 43 0.23 -14.95 6.94
C VAL A 43 -0.90 -15.67 7.67
N GLY A 44 -0.55 -16.51 8.65
CA GLY A 44 -1.53 -17.23 9.47
C GLY A 44 -0.97 -18.51 10.06
N PRO A 45 -1.75 -19.22 10.90
CA PRO A 45 -1.34 -20.50 11.45
C PRO A 45 -1.05 -21.52 10.35
N GLY A 46 0.14 -22.12 10.36
CA GLY A 46 0.57 -23.12 9.35
C GLY A 46 0.83 -22.59 7.96
N LYS A 47 0.71 -21.27 7.72
CA LYS A 47 1.05 -20.61 6.45
C LYS A 47 2.55 -20.30 6.37
N PRO A 48 3.09 -19.87 5.20
CA PRO A 48 4.52 -19.56 5.07
C PRO A 48 5.06 -18.59 6.14
N LEU A 49 4.31 -17.56 6.53
CA LEU A 49 4.54 -16.77 7.74
C LEU A 49 3.65 -17.32 8.85
N ASP A 50 4.12 -18.41 9.47
CA ASP A 50 3.38 -19.14 10.49
C ASP A 50 3.26 -18.35 11.79
N THR A 51 2.07 -17.86 12.08
CA THR A 51 1.78 -17.07 13.29
C THR A 51 1.80 -17.87 14.58
N ASN A 52 1.92 -19.21 14.53
CA ASN A 52 2.24 -20.02 15.70
C ASN A 52 3.71 -19.84 16.13
N LYS A 53 4.59 -19.42 15.21
CA LYS A 53 6.03 -19.24 15.43
C LYS A 53 6.45 -17.78 15.47
N PHE A 54 5.86 -16.96 14.61
CA PHE A 54 6.23 -15.58 14.38
C PHE A 54 5.18 -14.61 14.90
N PHE A 55 5.68 -13.49 15.40
CA PHE A 55 4.88 -12.31 15.69
C PHE A 55 4.96 -11.36 14.51
N VAL A 56 3.94 -11.36 13.67
CA VAL A 56 3.90 -10.56 12.44
C VAL A 56 3.28 -9.18 12.74
N ILE A 57 3.96 -8.14 12.30
CA ILE A 57 3.57 -6.74 12.49
C ILE A 57 3.25 -6.14 11.12
N GLY A 58 2.02 -5.69 10.92
CA GLY A 58 1.62 -4.87 9.78
C GLY A 58 1.48 -3.42 10.24
N VAL A 59 2.14 -2.50 9.57
CA VAL A 59 2.04 -1.05 9.84
C VAL A 59 1.45 -0.34 8.64
N ASN A 60 0.80 0.79 8.89
CA ASN A 60 0.33 1.67 7.85
C ASN A 60 1.33 2.81 7.67
N ASN A 61 1.71 3.11 6.42
CA ASN A 61 2.69 4.14 6.13
C ASN A 61 2.17 5.54 6.50
N LEU A 62 3.04 6.40 7.00
CA LEU A 62 2.77 7.84 7.14
C LEU A 62 2.38 8.43 5.77
N GLY A 63 1.43 9.35 5.77
CA GLY A 63 0.87 9.88 4.52
C GLY A 63 -0.17 8.97 3.86
N GLY A 64 -0.35 7.73 4.35
CA GLY A 64 -1.38 6.81 3.90
C GLY A 64 -2.78 7.21 4.37
N SER A 65 -3.80 6.50 3.84
CA SER A 65 -5.21 6.86 4.07
C SER A 65 -5.88 6.07 5.20
N ASP A 66 -5.20 5.12 5.82
CA ASP A 66 -5.81 4.04 6.62
C ASP A 66 -5.30 4.02 8.08
N GLY A 67 -5.41 5.15 8.79
CA GLY A 67 -5.19 5.24 10.22
C GLY A 67 -3.91 5.94 10.65
N SER A 68 -2.82 5.89 9.90
CA SER A 68 -1.63 6.70 10.17
C SER A 68 -1.86 8.16 9.81
N THR A 69 -1.12 9.06 10.44
CA THR A 69 -1.16 10.49 10.13
C THR A 69 -0.87 10.73 8.66
N GLY A 70 -1.74 11.48 8.01
CA GLY A 70 -1.65 11.76 6.58
C GLY A 70 -2.39 13.06 6.20
N PRO A 71 -2.49 13.38 4.91
CA PRO A 71 -3.16 14.61 4.43
C PRO A 71 -4.57 14.81 4.96
N LYS A 72 -5.29 13.72 5.25
CA LYS A 72 -6.65 13.74 5.83
C LYS A 72 -6.66 14.08 7.34
N SER A 73 -5.54 13.98 8.01
CA SER A 73 -5.43 14.19 9.45
C SER A 73 -5.53 15.67 9.81
N MET A 74 -5.93 15.94 11.04
CA MET A 74 -5.96 17.30 11.60
C MET A 74 -4.55 17.79 11.89
N ASN A 75 -4.18 18.95 11.39
CA ASN A 75 -2.94 19.62 11.75
C ASN A 75 -3.06 20.15 13.20
N PRO A 76 -2.21 19.72 14.14
CA PRO A 76 -2.32 20.11 15.53
C PRO A 76 -2.10 21.60 15.78
N LYS A 77 -1.37 22.29 14.90
CA LYS A 77 -1.08 23.73 15.01
C LYS A 77 -2.22 24.59 14.47
N THR A 78 -2.72 24.28 13.28
CA THR A 78 -3.73 25.10 12.60
C THR A 78 -5.16 24.69 12.92
N LYS A 79 -5.36 23.50 13.50
CA LYS A 79 -6.68 22.89 13.76
C LYS A 79 -7.53 22.69 12.49
N LYS A 80 -6.87 22.62 11.33
CA LYS A 80 -7.47 22.32 10.01
C LYS A 80 -6.90 21.03 9.48
N VAL A 81 -7.58 20.43 8.52
CA VAL A 81 -7.05 19.26 7.79
C VAL A 81 -5.76 19.66 7.07
N TRP A 82 -4.76 18.81 7.08
CA TRP A 82 -3.48 19.09 6.43
C TRP A 82 -3.63 19.39 4.93
N GLY A 83 -4.40 18.56 4.22
CA GLY A 83 -4.57 18.70 2.77
C GLY A 83 -3.22 18.75 2.05
N SER A 84 -3.06 19.69 1.13
CA SER A 84 -1.81 19.89 0.37
C SER A 84 -0.64 20.44 1.20
N SER A 85 -0.88 20.90 2.43
CA SER A 85 0.20 21.33 3.34
C SER A 85 0.86 20.18 4.10
N PHE A 86 0.40 18.95 3.90
CA PHE A 86 1.05 17.79 4.51
C PHE A 86 2.49 17.66 3.99
N PRO A 87 3.47 17.40 4.85
CA PRO A 87 4.87 17.33 4.44
C PRO A 87 5.12 16.18 3.46
N ILE A 88 6.11 16.34 2.61
CA ILE A 88 6.61 15.27 1.74
C ILE A 88 7.22 14.19 2.63
N ILE A 89 6.76 12.96 2.46
CA ILE A 89 7.24 11.78 3.20
C ILE A 89 8.05 10.91 2.26
N THR A 90 9.24 10.53 2.68
CA THR A 90 10.15 9.65 1.95
C THR A 90 10.08 8.21 2.46
N VAL A 91 10.70 7.28 1.74
CA VAL A 91 10.86 5.89 2.21
C VAL A 91 11.69 5.83 3.50
N GLN A 92 12.67 6.73 3.64
CA GLN A 92 13.48 6.85 4.87
C GLN A 92 12.62 7.24 6.08
N ASP A 93 11.67 8.17 5.91
CA ASP A 93 10.76 8.59 6.97
C ASP A 93 9.84 7.45 7.41
N TRP A 94 9.35 6.63 6.45
CA TRP A 94 8.57 5.43 6.78
C TRP A 94 9.40 4.46 7.63
N VAL A 95 10.62 4.16 7.21
CA VAL A 95 11.50 3.23 7.93
C VAL A 95 11.87 3.79 9.31
N THR A 96 12.10 5.09 9.43
CA THR A 96 12.33 5.75 10.72
C THR A 96 11.13 5.57 11.65
N SER A 97 9.92 5.87 11.17
CA SER A 97 8.69 5.73 11.98
C SER A 97 8.40 4.27 12.37
N GLN A 98 8.69 3.34 11.47
CA GLN A 98 8.59 1.91 11.74
C GLN A 98 9.59 1.47 12.81
N ASN A 99 10.82 1.96 12.76
CA ASN A 99 11.84 1.68 13.77
C ASN A 99 11.45 2.23 15.16
N GLU A 100 10.83 3.41 15.22
CA GLU A 100 10.28 3.94 16.49
C GLU A 100 9.22 3.01 17.05
N LEU A 101 8.30 2.50 16.24
CA LEU A 101 7.30 1.53 16.65
C LEU A 101 7.95 0.24 17.18
N ILE A 102 8.93 -0.31 16.46
CA ILE A 102 9.65 -1.52 16.87
C ILE A 102 10.36 -1.32 18.21
N THR A 103 10.97 -0.15 18.39
CA THR A 103 11.63 0.25 19.64
C THR A 103 10.60 0.40 20.79
N TYR A 104 9.46 1.02 20.52
CA TYR A 104 8.36 1.14 21.48
C TYR A 104 7.81 -0.23 21.95
N LEU A 105 7.75 -1.20 21.06
CA LEU A 105 7.39 -2.59 21.38
C LEU A 105 8.49 -3.34 22.18
N GLY A 106 9.65 -2.71 22.35
CA GLY A 106 10.81 -3.28 23.03
C GLY A 106 11.45 -4.41 22.22
N ILE A 107 11.37 -4.37 20.91
CA ILE A 107 11.99 -5.34 19.99
C ILE A 107 13.33 -4.77 19.55
N ASN A 108 14.41 -5.41 19.96
CA ASN A 108 15.77 -4.97 19.63
C ASN A 108 16.18 -5.40 18.23
N LYS A 109 15.74 -6.58 17.78
CA LYS A 109 16.08 -7.12 16.47
C LYS A 109 14.91 -7.88 15.87
N LEU A 110 14.51 -7.53 14.65
CA LEU A 110 13.51 -8.24 13.88
C LEU A 110 14.10 -9.52 13.30
N ALA A 111 13.34 -10.61 13.31
CA ALA A 111 13.69 -11.84 12.61
C ALA A 111 13.73 -11.60 11.09
N ALA A 112 12.81 -10.79 10.59
CA ALA A 112 12.82 -10.34 9.20
C ALA A 112 12.04 -9.04 9.01
N VAL A 113 12.40 -8.33 7.94
CA VAL A 113 11.55 -7.31 7.29
C VAL A 113 11.24 -7.80 5.89
N LEU A 114 9.99 -7.73 5.47
CA LEU A 114 9.63 -8.13 4.12
C LEU A 114 8.56 -7.23 3.52
N GLY A 115 8.60 -7.12 2.19
CA GLY A 115 7.59 -6.39 1.44
C GLY A 115 7.69 -6.58 -0.06
N GLY A 116 6.59 -6.32 -0.74
CA GLY A 116 6.51 -6.33 -2.19
C GLY A 116 6.41 -4.93 -2.77
N SER A 117 7.00 -4.70 -3.95
CA SER A 117 6.94 -3.41 -4.65
C SER A 117 7.46 -2.26 -3.76
N LEU A 118 6.67 -1.24 -3.48
CA LEU A 118 7.01 -0.16 -2.55
C LEU A 118 7.31 -0.68 -1.13
N GLY A 119 6.67 -1.76 -0.69
CA GLY A 119 7.03 -2.45 0.55
C GLY A 119 8.41 -3.11 0.50
N GLY A 120 8.81 -3.61 -0.67
CA GLY A 120 10.17 -4.12 -0.90
C GLY A 120 11.23 -3.02 -0.87
N MET A 121 10.90 -1.82 -1.36
CA MET A 121 11.78 -0.64 -1.22
C MET A 121 11.97 -0.26 0.26
N GLN A 122 10.92 -0.37 1.08
CA GLN A 122 11.03 -0.17 2.53
C GLN A 122 11.91 -1.24 3.17
N ALA A 123 11.76 -2.51 2.80
CA ALA A 123 12.60 -3.60 3.31
C ALA A 123 14.07 -3.41 2.92
N LEU A 124 14.35 -2.94 1.70
CA LEU A 124 15.68 -2.57 1.26
C LEU A 124 16.23 -1.38 2.08
N GLN A 125 15.42 -0.34 2.31
CA GLN A 125 15.82 0.82 3.12
C GLN A 125 16.12 0.43 4.57
N TRP A 126 15.39 -0.52 5.14
CA TRP A 126 15.72 -1.10 6.46
C TRP A 126 17.12 -1.70 6.49
N SER A 127 17.53 -2.41 5.44
CA SER A 127 18.86 -3.01 5.35
C SER A 127 19.99 -1.98 5.28
N ILE A 128 19.68 -0.78 4.81
CA ILE A 128 20.64 0.32 4.70
C ILE A 128 20.67 1.14 6.00
N GLN A 129 19.51 1.44 6.55
CA GLN A 129 19.36 2.40 7.66
C GLN A 129 19.55 1.76 9.03
N TYR A 130 19.15 0.50 9.19
CA TYR A 130 19.22 -0.24 10.46
C TYR A 130 19.64 -1.70 10.26
N PRO A 131 20.79 -1.97 9.62
CA PRO A 131 21.24 -3.33 9.32
C PRO A 131 21.41 -4.20 10.58
N GLU A 132 21.79 -3.60 11.69
CA GLU A 132 21.99 -4.29 12.97
C GLU A 132 20.67 -4.73 13.62
N LYS A 133 19.56 -4.07 13.29
CA LYS A 133 18.23 -4.32 13.86
C LYS A 133 17.41 -5.35 13.10
N ILE A 134 17.93 -5.92 12.04
CA ILE A 134 17.27 -6.98 11.28
C ILE A 134 18.16 -8.20 11.13
N ALA A 135 17.58 -9.39 11.11
CA ALA A 135 18.31 -10.60 10.79
C ALA A 135 18.23 -10.94 9.30
N ASN A 136 17.07 -10.68 8.67
CA ASN A 136 16.81 -10.95 7.27
C ASN A 136 16.02 -9.81 6.63
N SER A 137 16.26 -9.55 5.34
CA SER A 137 15.45 -8.68 4.50
C SER A 137 14.96 -9.46 3.29
N ILE A 138 13.64 -9.47 3.08
CA ILE A 138 13.00 -10.19 1.98
C ILE A 138 12.35 -9.16 1.06
N ILE A 139 12.98 -8.94 -0.09
CA ILE A 139 12.62 -7.90 -1.07
C ILE A 139 11.97 -8.58 -2.25
N ILE A 140 10.68 -8.30 -2.49
CA ILE A 140 9.89 -8.97 -3.52
C ILE A 140 9.50 -7.96 -4.59
N ALA A 141 9.81 -8.25 -5.86
CA ALA A 141 9.41 -7.45 -7.02
C ALA A 141 9.65 -5.93 -6.82
N ALA A 142 10.82 -5.58 -6.31
CA ALA A 142 11.24 -4.20 -6.04
C ALA A 142 12.66 -3.94 -6.54
N ALA A 143 12.96 -2.70 -6.87
CA ALA A 143 14.26 -2.25 -7.30
C ALA A 143 14.75 -1.08 -6.41
N HIS A 144 16.06 -0.84 -6.41
CA HIS A 144 16.67 0.26 -5.67
C HIS A 144 16.37 1.64 -6.27
N ASN A 145 16.02 1.67 -7.56
CA ASN A 145 15.61 2.88 -8.27
C ASN A 145 14.53 2.55 -9.32
N LEU A 146 13.78 3.56 -9.72
CA LEU A 146 12.81 3.45 -10.81
C LEU A 146 13.51 3.66 -12.16
N THR A 147 13.10 2.88 -13.16
CA THR A 147 13.47 3.14 -14.56
C THR A 147 12.79 4.42 -15.07
N ALA A 148 13.33 5.02 -16.14
CA ALA A 148 12.70 6.16 -16.79
C ALA A 148 11.24 5.87 -17.21
N GLN A 149 10.97 4.65 -17.67
CA GLN A 149 9.63 4.22 -18.02
C GLN A 149 8.68 4.18 -16.81
N ASN A 150 9.14 3.65 -15.66
CA ASN A 150 8.34 3.67 -14.44
C ASN A 150 8.05 5.10 -13.96
N ILE A 151 9.04 6.00 -14.05
CA ILE A 151 8.88 7.42 -13.72
C ILE A 151 7.81 8.04 -14.63
N ALA A 152 7.86 7.77 -15.94
CA ALA A 152 6.89 8.28 -16.90
C ALA A 152 5.46 7.77 -16.62
N PHE A 153 5.28 6.48 -16.34
CA PHE A 153 3.96 5.95 -15.95
C PHE A 153 3.42 6.61 -14.67
N ASN A 154 4.26 6.77 -13.67
CA ASN A 154 3.86 7.44 -12.43
C ASN A 154 3.50 8.90 -12.68
N GLU A 155 4.20 9.59 -13.60
CA GLU A 155 3.86 10.97 -13.97
C GLU A 155 2.49 11.06 -14.64
N VAL A 156 2.18 10.19 -15.58
CA VAL A 156 0.84 10.12 -16.21
C VAL A 156 -0.24 9.91 -15.15
N ALA A 157 -0.01 9.01 -14.18
CA ALA A 157 -0.94 8.78 -13.08
C ALA A 157 -1.11 10.02 -12.19
N ARG A 158 -0.02 10.72 -11.85
CA ARG A 158 -0.08 11.97 -11.09
C ARG A 158 -0.82 13.07 -11.85
N GLN A 159 -0.50 13.28 -13.12
CA GLN A 159 -1.14 14.30 -13.94
C GLN A 159 -2.64 14.05 -14.10
N SER A 160 -3.07 12.79 -14.23
CA SER A 160 -4.49 12.47 -14.30
C SER A 160 -5.26 12.88 -13.03
N ILE A 161 -4.61 12.80 -11.85
CA ILE A 161 -5.21 13.22 -10.58
C ILE A 161 -5.14 14.74 -10.42
N LEU A 162 -3.98 15.34 -10.72
CA LEU A 162 -3.75 16.79 -10.54
C LEU A 162 -4.67 17.62 -11.44
N THR A 163 -4.98 17.14 -12.65
CA THR A 163 -5.86 17.82 -13.61
C THR A 163 -7.35 17.53 -13.40
N ASP A 164 -7.71 16.65 -12.46
CA ASP A 164 -9.11 16.44 -12.11
C ASP A 164 -9.68 17.71 -11.43
N PRO A 165 -10.76 18.31 -11.95
CA PRO A 165 -11.36 19.50 -11.37
C PRO A 165 -11.72 19.37 -9.88
N ASP A 166 -12.07 18.17 -9.44
CA ASP A 166 -12.44 17.89 -8.06
C ASP A 166 -11.21 17.67 -7.13
N PHE A 167 -9.98 17.67 -7.67
CA PHE A 167 -8.76 17.58 -6.86
C PHE A 167 -8.51 18.83 -6.01
N ASN A 168 -8.92 20.01 -6.50
CA ASN A 168 -8.84 21.28 -5.79
C ASN A 168 -7.46 21.55 -5.17
N ASN A 169 -6.38 21.39 -5.93
CA ASN A 169 -5.00 21.54 -5.46
C ASN A 169 -4.67 20.75 -4.18
N GLY A 170 -5.27 19.56 -4.01
CA GLY A 170 -5.09 18.71 -2.84
C GLY A 170 -5.97 19.05 -1.63
N ASN A 171 -6.83 20.09 -1.73
CA ASN A 171 -7.70 20.54 -0.64
C ASN A 171 -9.17 20.13 -0.85
N PHE A 172 -9.39 18.90 -1.32
CA PHE A 172 -10.73 18.37 -1.61
C PHE A 172 -11.44 17.77 -0.38
N TYR A 173 -10.76 17.59 0.73
CA TYR A 173 -11.30 16.93 1.93
C TYR A 173 -12.53 17.61 2.51
N GLU A 174 -12.60 18.93 2.44
CA GLU A 174 -13.73 19.73 2.96
C GLU A 174 -14.87 19.93 1.94
N THR A 175 -14.64 19.61 0.67
CA THR A 175 -15.58 19.87 -0.42
C THR A 175 -16.64 18.79 -0.60
N LYS A 176 -16.56 17.68 0.11
CA LYS A 176 -17.34 16.44 -0.12
C LYS A 176 -17.20 15.86 -1.54
N LYS A 177 -16.30 16.39 -2.36
CA LYS A 177 -15.97 15.89 -3.69
C LYS A 177 -14.65 15.13 -3.63
N LEU A 178 -14.49 14.18 -4.51
CA LEU A 178 -13.25 13.38 -4.65
C LEU A 178 -12.81 13.40 -6.11
N PRO A 179 -11.51 13.44 -6.40
CA PRO A 179 -10.97 13.42 -7.76
C PRO A 179 -11.13 12.03 -8.41
N LYS A 180 -12.38 11.59 -8.55
CA LYS A 180 -12.72 10.22 -8.98
C LYS A 180 -12.30 9.92 -10.40
N ARG A 181 -12.31 10.92 -11.28
CA ARG A 181 -11.93 10.76 -12.70
C ARG A 181 -10.44 10.50 -12.80
N GLY A 182 -9.64 11.34 -12.16
CA GLY A 182 -8.18 11.20 -12.14
C GLY A 182 -7.74 9.92 -11.46
N LEU A 183 -8.31 9.59 -10.30
CA LEU A 183 -8.05 8.34 -9.59
C LEU A 183 -8.39 7.11 -10.43
N ARG A 184 -9.50 7.14 -11.19
CA ARG A 184 -9.86 6.05 -12.09
C ARG A 184 -8.84 5.86 -13.20
N ILE A 185 -8.39 6.95 -13.85
CA ILE A 185 -7.39 6.88 -14.93
C ILE A 185 -6.06 6.35 -14.36
N ALA A 186 -5.61 6.87 -13.22
CA ALA A 186 -4.40 6.38 -12.54
C ALA A 186 -4.50 4.87 -12.22
N ARG A 187 -5.69 4.39 -11.80
CA ARG A 187 -5.93 2.98 -11.54
C ARG A 187 -5.91 2.12 -12.81
N MET A 188 -6.49 2.61 -13.90
CA MET A 188 -6.45 1.94 -15.21
C MET A 188 -5.00 1.78 -15.69
N LEU A 189 -4.19 2.83 -15.57
CA LEU A 189 -2.76 2.76 -15.88
C LEU A 189 -2.05 1.71 -15.01
N GLY A 190 -2.36 1.65 -13.71
CA GLY A 190 -1.84 0.62 -12.82
C GLY A 190 -2.17 -0.79 -13.30
N HIS A 191 -3.36 -1.06 -13.79
CA HIS A 191 -3.70 -2.38 -14.36
C HIS A 191 -2.86 -2.72 -15.59
N ILE A 192 -2.66 -1.75 -16.49
CA ILE A 192 -1.86 -1.94 -17.71
C ILE A 192 -0.40 -2.24 -17.39
N THR A 193 0.16 -1.59 -16.35
CA THR A 193 1.58 -1.69 -16.03
C THR A 193 1.93 -2.82 -15.05
N TYR A 194 0.95 -3.32 -14.27
CA TYR A 194 1.18 -4.35 -13.26
C TYR A 194 0.84 -5.77 -13.72
N LEU A 195 -0.06 -5.90 -14.70
CA LEU A 195 -0.48 -7.21 -15.20
C LEU A 195 0.36 -7.65 -16.40
N SER A 196 0.67 -8.94 -16.48
CA SER A 196 1.22 -9.51 -17.71
C SER A 196 0.18 -9.52 -18.83
N ASN A 197 0.63 -9.62 -20.08
CA ASN A 197 -0.26 -9.71 -21.24
C ASN A 197 -1.28 -10.86 -21.10
N ASP A 198 -0.83 -12.02 -20.62
CA ASP A 198 -1.67 -13.21 -20.45
C ASP A 198 -2.74 -13.02 -19.38
N VAL A 199 -2.34 -12.43 -18.22
CA VAL A 199 -3.30 -12.12 -17.15
C VAL A 199 -4.25 -11.02 -17.59
N MET A 200 -3.79 -10.02 -18.34
CA MET A 200 -4.65 -8.98 -18.90
C MET A 200 -5.66 -9.60 -19.88
N GLY A 201 -5.22 -10.46 -20.80
CA GLY A 201 -6.08 -11.16 -21.75
C GLY A 201 -7.10 -12.10 -21.10
N SER A 202 -6.73 -12.78 -20.01
CA SER A 202 -7.64 -13.66 -19.29
C SER A 202 -8.70 -12.91 -18.48
N LYS A 203 -8.36 -11.73 -17.94
CA LYS A 203 -9.29 -10.90 -17.16
C LYS A 203 -10.18 -10.00 -18.02
N PHE A 204 -9.61 -9.42 -19.08
CA PHE A 204 -10.21 -8.36 -19.89
C PHE A 204 -10.14 -8.71 -21.38
N GLY A 205 -10.59 -9.92 -21.73
CA GLY A 205 -10.59 -10.39 -23.11
C GLY A 205 -11.66 -9.72 -23.96
N ARG A 206 -11.81 -10.21 -25.20
CA ARG A 206 -12.82 -9.70 -26.16
C ARG A 206 -14.23 -10.24 -25.94
N LYS A 207 -14.49 -10.98 -24.87
CA LYS A 207 -15.83 -11.48 -24.56
C LYS A 207 -16.74 -10.30 -24.21
N LYS A 208 -17.92 -10.27 -24.81
CA LYS A 208 -18.92 -9.24 -24.50
C LYS A 208 -19.49 -9.50 -23.10
N ILE A 209 -19.42 -8.51 -22.23
CA ILE A 209 -20.18 -8.53 -20.97
C ILE A 209 -21.65 -8.25 -21.28
N ASN A 210 -22.55 -8.96 -20.62
CA ASN A 210 -23.99 -8.84 -20.83
C ASN A 210 -24.47 -7.39 -20.71
N LYS A 211 -25.27 -7.02 -21.68
CA LYS A 211 -25.82 -5.74 -22.08
C LYS A 211 -26.45 -4.93 -20.94
N ASN A 212 -25.85 -3.80 -20.58
CA ASN A 212 -26.63 -2.67 -20.10
C ASN A 212 -27.01 -1.80 -21.31
N LYS A 213 -28.28 -1.81 -21.70
CA LYS A 213 -28.83 -1.21 -22.92
C LYS A 213 -28.76 0.32 -23.02
N ASN A 214 -28.24 1.03 -22.00
CA ASN A 214 -28.41 2.48 -21.85
C ASN A 214 -27.12 3.31 -22.01
N ARG A 215 -26.01 2.76 -22.52
CA ARG A 215 -24.81 3.56 -22.78
C ARG A 215 -24.58 3.73 -24.29
N GLN A 216 -24.79 4.95 -24.77
CA GLN A 216 -24.71 5.31 -26.20
C GLN A 216 -23.27 5.16 -26.80
N TYR A 217 -22.23 5.08 -25.95
CA TYR A 217 -20.81 4.97 -26.35
C TYR A 217 -20.05 3.99 -25.43
N SER A 218 -20.56 2.81 -25.15
CA SER A 218 -19.82 1.81 -24.40
C SER A 218 -19.36 0.69 -25.33
N PHE A 219 -18.07 0.42 -25.33
CA PHE A 219 -17.57 -0.86 -25.81
C PHE A 219 -18.03 -1.93 -24.79
N ASN A 220 -19.00 -2.77 -25.19
CA ASN A 220 -19.48 -3.91 -24.40
C ASN A 220 -18.38 -5.00 -24.31
N THR A 221 -17.23 -4.67 -23.77
CA THR A 221 -16.14 -5.61 -23.54
C THR A 221 -15.84 -5.66 -22.05
N GLU A 222 -15.21 -6.72 -21.58
CA GLU A 222 -14.77 -6.90 -20.18
C GLU A 222 -13.79 -5.81 -19.71
N PHE A 223 -13.51 -4.81 -20.53
CA PHE A 223 -12.59 -3.71 -20.28
C PHE A 223 -13.22 -2.57 -19.45
N GLU A 224 -14.29 -2.82 -18.71
CA GLU A 224 -14.78 -1.90 -17.69
C GLU A 224 -14.00 -2.11 -16.40
N ILE A 225 -12.89 -1.39 -16.29
CA ILE A 225 -12.09 -1.28 -15.07
C ILE A 225 -12.74 -0.27 -14.12
#